data_04aa90ac9edc67e8687568cf151319f5
#
_entry.id   04aa90ac9edc67e8687568cf151319f5
#
_cell.length_a   1.000
_cell.length_b   1.000
_cell.length_c   1.000
_cell.angle_alpha   90.00
_cell.angle_beta   90.00
_cell.angle_gamma   90.00
#
_symmetry.space_group_name_H-M   'P 1'
#
loop_
_entity.id
_entity.type
_entity.pdbx_description
1 polymer ?
#
loop_
_entity_poly.entity_id
_entity_poly.type
_entity_poly.pdbx_seq_one_letter_code
_entity_poly.pdbx_strand_id
1 'polypeptide(L)'
;MIFTWLRYGKPDVSMCLNASLAGLVAITAPCDVTDGLGALIIGAVAGVLVVFGVWFCDNVVHVDDPVGAVAVHCLNGIWGTIAVGLFATTNAPESTLKGLFYGGGFGLLGTQLLGVVTVLAWTVVTMTIIFKVIDMTIGLRVSEEEEIVGLDSKEHGLASAYAGFSIMDITEGAMNENENTDLGVADYDAASPIQRAAAVPVAGPVDADTGMHKVVIIAKLSKYDRLK
;
A
#
# COMPACT_ATOMS: atom_id res chain seq x y z
N MET A 1 7.09 1.26 -12.97
CA MET A 1 8.08 2.31 -13.31
C MET A 1 7.59 3.23 -14.44
N ILE A 2 7.42 2.74 -15.68
CA ILE A 2 7.01 3.58 -16.85
C ILE A 2 5.71 4.32 -16.56
N PHE A 3 4.68 3.61 -16.06
CA PHE A 3 3.38 4.20 -15.77
C PHE A 3 3.47 5.33 -14.72
N THR A 4 4.18 5.12 -13.62
CA THR A 4 4.36 6.13 -12.56
C THR A 4 5.20 7.31 -13.08
N TRP A 5 6.20 7.06 -13.90
CA TRP A 5 6.98 8.12 -14.54
C TRP A 5 6.12 9.01 -15.45
N LEU A 6 5.30 8.40 -16.31
CA LEU A 6 4.39 9.14 -17.20
C LEU A 6 3.33 9.93 -16.42
N ARG A 7 2.83 9.36 -15.32
CA ARG A 7 1.73 9.94 -14.54
C ARG A 7 2.18 11.02 -13.54
N TYR A 8 3.36 10.84 -12.94
CA TYR A 8 3.86 11.68 -11.83
C TYR A 8 5.16 12.41 -12.16
N GLY A 9 5.70 12.26 -13.38
CA GLY A 9 6.95 12.88 -13.81
C GLY A 9 8.22 12.26 -13.23
N LYS A 10 8.10 11.34 -12.26
CA LYS A 10 9.20 10.60 -11.64
C LYS A 10 8.79 9.15 -11.39
N PRO A 11 9.72 8.18 -11.51
CA PRO A 11 9.45 6.80 -11.13
C PRO A 11 9.28 6.70 -9.62
N ASP A 12 8.25 5.98 -9.17
CA ASP A 12 8.00 5.69 -7.77
C ASP A 12 8.56 4.30 -7.41
N VAL A 13 9.53 4.26 -6.49
CA VAL A 13 10.22 3.01 -6.11
C VAL A 13 9.27 2.07 -5.36
N SER A 14 8.45 2.59 -4.44
CA SER A 14 7.48 1.80 -3.69
C SER A 14 6.46 1.15 -4.62
N MET A 15 5.95 1.91 -5.59
CA MET A 15 5.04 1.36 -6.61
C MET A 15 5.72 0.37 -7.53
N CYS A 16 7.03 0.50 -7.80
CA CYS A 16 7.77 -0.49 -8.57
C CYS A 16 7.90 -1.83 -7.83
N LEU A 17 8.15 -1.79 -6.52
CA LEU A 17 8.20 -2.98 -5.67
C LEU A 17 6.81 -3.63 -5.56
N ASN A 18 5.78 -2.85 -5.29
CA ASN A 18 4.40 -3.33 -5.26
C ASN A 18 3.96 -3.91 -6.62
N ALA A 19 4.40 -3.33 -7.74
CA ALA A 19 4.09 -3.87 -9.07
C ALA A 19 4.77 -5.23 -9.32
N SER A 20 5.97 -5.44 -8.79
CA SER A 20 6.63 -6.75 -8.86
C SER A 20 5.83 -7.80 -8.10
N LEU A 21 5.39 -7.49 -6.87
CA LEU A 21 4.54 -8.38 -6.07
C LEU A 21 3.18 -8.60 -6.74
N ALA A 22 2.55 -7.55 -7.25
CA ALA A 22 1.27 -7.64 -7.96
C ALA A 22 1.34 -8.55 -9.19
N GLY A 23 2.45 -8.48 -9.94
CA GLY A 23 2.70 -9.38 -11.07
C GLY A 23 2.80 -10.84 -10.65
N LEU A 24 3.51 -11.12 -9.55
CA LEU A 24 3.60 -12.48 -8.98
C LEU A 24 2.24 -12.98 -8.50
N VAL A 25 1.46 -12.14 -7.84
CA VAL A 25 0.09 -12.48 -7.41
C VAL A 25 -0.80 -12.77 -8.61
N ALA A 26 -0.78 -11.92 -9.62
CA ALA A 26 -1.62 -12.08 -10.81
C ALA A 26 -1.29 -13.34 -11.63
N ILE A 27 -0.03 -13.75 -11.69
CA ILE A 27 0.37 -14.95 -12.44
C ILE A 27 0.17 -16.24 -11.65
N THR A 28 -0.06 -16.17 -10.33
CA THR A 28 -0.15 -17.37 -9.46
C THR A 28 -1.24 -18.32 -9.93
N ALA A 29 -2.44 -17.83 -10.22
CA ALA A 29 -3.54 -18.66 -10.68
C ALA A 29 -3.34 -19.22 -12.12
N PRO A 30 -2.87 -18.43 -13.11
CA PRO A 30 -2.72 -18.91 -14.47
C PRO A 30 -1.34 -19.50 -14.81
N CYS A 31 -0.42 -19.68 -13.86
CA CYS A 31 0.99 -20.00 -14.12
C CYS A 31 1.22 -21.32 -14.90
N ASP A 32 0.37 -22.31 -14.72
CA ASP A 32 0.44 -23.63 -15.37
C ASP A 32 -0.43 -23.75 -16.63
N VAL A 33 -1.32 -22.78 -16.85
CA VAL A 33 -2.31 -22.82 -17.96
C VAL A 33 -2.15 -21.73 -19.00
N THR A 34 -1.17 -20.82 -18.84
CA THR A 34 -0.91 -19.74 -19.80
C THR A 34 0.44 -19.90 -20.50
N ASP A 35 0.58 -19.28 -21.68
CA ASP A 35 1.85 -19.19 -22.40
C ASP A 35 2.62 -17.90 -22.04
N GLY A 36 3.84 -17.75 -22.58
CA GLY A 36 4.69 -16.61 -22.29
C GLY A 36 4.08 -15.25 -22.70
N LEU A 37 3.28 -15.22 -23.77
CA LEU A 37 2.59 -14.00 -24.20
C LEU A 37 1.47 -13.62 -23.25
N GLY A 38 0.67 -14.61 -22.83
CA GLY A 38 -0.36 -14.44 -21.83
C GLY A 38 0.23 -13.93 -20.50
N ALA A 39 1.31 -14.57 -20.04
CA ALA A 39 2.02 -14.15 -18.81
C ALA A 39 2.52 -12.69 -18.87
N LEU A 40 3.08 -12.27 -20.01
CA LEU A 40 3.53 -10.90 -20.23
C LEU A 40 2.37 -9.89 -20.12
N ILE A 41 1.24 -10.18 -20.75
CA ILE A 41 0.05 -9.31 -20.72
C ILE A 41 -0.54 -9.26 -19.31
N ILE A 42 -0.66 -10.41 -18.64
CA ILE A 42 -1.19 -10.51 -17.27
C ILE A 42 -0.36 -9.65 -16.31
N GLY A 43 0.98 -9.76 -16.39
CA GLY A 43 1.89 -8.97 -15.55
C GLY A 43 1.89 -7.49 -15.88
N ALA A 44 1.80 -7.12 -17.16
CA ALA A 44 1.70 -5.71 -17.57
C ALA A 44 0.42 -5.04 -17.05
N VAL A 45 -0.72 -5.72 -17.11
CA VAL A 45 -1.99 -5.26 -16.55
C VAL A 45 -1.91 -5.15 -15.03
N ALA A 46 -1.33 -6.14 -14.36
CA ALA A 46 -1.14 -6.13 -12.90
C ALA A 46 -0.34 -4.91 -12.42
N GLY A 47 0.74 -4.55 -13.15
CA GLY A 47 1.56 -3.39 -12.83
C GLY A 47 0.82 -2.05 -12.94
N VAL A 48 -0.21 -1.94 -13.79
CA VAL A 48 -1.08 -0.77 -13.88
C VAL A 48 -2.16 -0.83 -12.79
N LEU A 49 -2.78 -2.00 -12.60
CA LEU A 49 -3.85 -2.20 -11.64
C LEU A 49 -3.42 -1.89 -10.21
N VAL A 50 -2.20 -2.24 -9.82
CA VAL A 50 -1.73 -1.96 -8.46
C VAL A 50 -1.65 -0.46 -8.18
N VAL A 51 -1.16 0.34 -9.13
CA VAL A 51 -1.08 1.80 -8.95
C VAL A 51 -2.48 2.41 -8.88
N PHE A 52 -3.38 1.95 -9.74
CA PHE A 52 -4.78 2.36 -9.70
C PHE A 52 -5.47 1.92 -8.40
N GLY A 53 -5.23 0.70 -7.93
CA GLY A 53 -5.81 0.16 -6.71
C GLY A 53 -5.40 0.94 -5.46
N VAL A 54 -4.11 1.26 -5.31
CA VAL A 54 -3.63 2.12 -4.22
C VAL A 54 -4.29 3.49 -4.28
N TRP A 55 -4.29 4.13 -5.47
CA TRP A 55 -4.96 5.41 -5.64
C TRP A 55 -6.46 5.35 -5.29
N PHE A 56 -7.16 4.28 -5.69
CA PHE A 56 -8.58 4.08 -5.42
C PHE A 56 -8.87 3.90 -3.93
N CYS A 57 -8.09 3.08 -3.21
CA CYS A 57 -8.22 2.91 -1.77
C CYS A 57 -8.02 4.24 -1.03
N ASP A 58 -6.98 4.98 -1.39
CA ASP A 58 -6.62 6.23 -0.73
C ASP A 58 -7.61 7.37 -1.01
N ASN A 59 -8.03 7.53 -2.27
CA ASN A 59 -8.73 8.75 -2.71
C ASN A 59 -10.24 8.57 -2.93
N VAL A 60 -10.72 7.34 -3.07
CA VAL A 60 -12.15 7.07 -3.34
C VAL A 60 -12.79 6.37 -2.16
N VAL A 61 -12.18 5.29 -1.67
CA VAL A 61 -12.73 4.51 -0.55
C VAL A 61 -12.34 5.11 0.80
N HIS A 62 -11.24 5.87 0.84
CA HIS A 62 -10.68 6.46 2.06
C HIS A 62 -10.37 5.42 3.14
N VAL A 63 -9.92 4.25 2.74
CA VAL A 63 -9.44 3.19 3.61
C VAL A 63 -7.93 3.23 3.65
N ASP A 64 -7.37 3.19 4.84
CA ASP A 64 -5.93 3.16 5.04
C ASP A 64 -5.37 1.79 4.63
N ASP A 65 -4.52 1.80 3.59
CA ASP A 65 -3.80 0.62 3.09
C ASP A 65 -2.31 0.98 2.95
N PRO A 66 -1.58 1.10 4.08
CA PRO A 66 -0.25 1.70 4.13
C PRO A 66 0.78 0.99 3.27
N VAL A 67 0.63 -0.31 3.08
CA VAL A 67 1.55 -1.15 2.27
C VAL A 67 0.97 -1.53 0.90
N GLY A 68 -0.25 -1.12 0.59
CA GLY A 68 -0.91 -1.47 -0.67
C GLY A 68 -1.40 -2.91 -0.73
N ALA A 69 -1.70 -3.53 0.43
CA ALA A 69 -2.09 -4.94 0.50
C ALA A 69 -3.37 -5.25 -0.27
N VAL A 70 -4.38 -4.37 -0.20
CA VAL A 70 -5.63 -4.52 -0.96
C VAL A 70 -5.36 -4.46 -2.46
N ALA A 71 -4.55 -3.50 -2.89
CA ALA A 71 -4.22 -3.34 -4.31
C ALA A 71 -3.36 -4.49 -4.84
N VAL A 72 -2.36 -4.95 -4.06
CA VAL A 72 -1.44 -6.02 -4.47
C VAL A 72 -2.15 -7.38 -4.44
N HIS A 73 -2.82 -7.73 -3.34
CA HIS A 73 -3.35 -9.09 -3.15
C HIS A 73 -4.79 -9.25 -3.59
N CYS A 74 -5.71 -8.37 -3.14
CA CYS A 74 -7.12 -8.51 -3.48
C CYS A 74 -7.36 -8.22 -4.96
N LEU A 75 -6.99 -7.03 -5.44
CA LEU A 75 -7.29 -6.62 -6.81
C LEU A 75 -6.54 -7.48 -7.84
N ASN A 76 -5.26 -7.74 -7.62
CA ASN A 76 -4.48 -8.57 -8.55
C ASN A 76 -4.72 -10.07 -8.41
N GLY A 77 -5.19 -10.56 -7.26
CA GLY A 77 -5.70 -11.93 -7.11
C GLY A 77 -6.99 -12.16 -7.88
N ILE A 78 -7.92 -11.20 -7.83
CA ILE A 78 -9.13 -11.20 -8.67
C ILE A 78 -8.75 -11.19 -10.15
N TRP A 79 -7.84 -10.29 -10.55
CA TRP A 79 -7.35 -10.22 -11.92
C TRP A 79 -6.72 -11.54 -12.38
N GLY A 80 -5.82 -12.13 -11.59
CA GLY A 80 -5.18 -13.41 -11.91
C GLY A 80 -6.17 -14.54 -12.08
N THR A 81 -7.17 -14.63 -11.21
CA THR A 81 -8.23 -15.64 -11.32
C THR A 81 -9.06 -15.44 -12.59
N ILE A 82 -9.44 -14.21 -12.93
CA ILE A 82 -10.13 -13.90 -14.18
C ILE A 82 -9.23 -14.22 -15.40
N ALA A 83 -7.94 -13.97 -15.28
CA ALA A 83 -6.97 -14.20 -16.34
C ALA A 83 -6.89 -15.68 -16.75
N VAL A 84 -7.11 -16.62 -15.84
CA VAL A 84 -7.28 -18.06 -16.20
C VAL A 84 -8.40 -18.20 -17.22
N GLY A 85 -9.56 -17.60 -16.97
CA GLY A 85 -10.71 -17.65 -17.88
C GLY A 85 -10.45 -17.02 -19.24
N LEU A 86 -9.53 -16.07 -19.31
CA LEU A 86 -9.21 -15.32 -20.54
C LEU A 86 -8.04 -15.97 -21.32
N PHE A 87 -6.95 -16.31 -20.65
CA PHE A 87 -5.65 -16.62 -21.24
C PHE A 87 -5.25 -18.10 -21.16
N ALA A 88 -6.07 -18.99 -20.57
CA ALA A 88 -5.75 -20.41 -20.57
C ALA A 88 -5.59 -20.92 -22.02
N THR A 89 -4.56 -21.72 -22.25
CA THR A 89 -4.21 -22.24 -23.58
C THR A 89 -3.62 -23.62 -23.52
N THR A 90 -3.89 -24.44 -24.52
CA THR A 90 -3.26 -25.75 -24.70
C THR A 90 -1.79 -25.68 -25.15
N ASN A 91 -1.26 -24.48 -25.39
CA ASN A 91 0.15 -24.24 -25.65
C ASN A 91 0.99 -24.23 -24.36
N ALA A 92 0.34 -24.13 -23.19
CA ALA A 92 1.01 -24.31 -21.91
C ALA A 92 1.38 -25.77 -21.68
N PRO A 93 2.49 -26.07 -20.95
CA PRO A 93 3.10 -27.42 -20.93
C PRO A 93 2.16 -28.55 -20.51
N GLU A 94 1.21 -28.33 -19.62
CA GLU A 94 0.33 -29.38 -19.10
C GLU A 94 -1.16 -29.03 -19.18
N SER A 95 -1.52 -27.95 -19.87
CA SER A 95 -2.90 -27.45 -19.89
C SER A 95 -3.74 -28.08 -21.00
N THR A 96 -4.92 -28.54 -20.62
CA THR A 96 -6.00 -28.94 -21.53
C THR A 96 -7.09 -27.87 -21.65
N LEU A 97 -6.95 -26.78 -20.90
CA LEU A 97 -7.93 -25.70 -20.81
C LEU A 97 -7.77 -24.69 -21.96
N LYS A 98 -8.90 -24.12 -22.37
CA LYS A 98 -8.92 -23.02 -23.33
C LYS A 98 -9.72 -21.86 -22.74
N GLY A 99 -9.08 -20.74 -22.59
CA GLY A 99 -9.70 -19.47 -22.21
C GLY A 99 -10.42 -18.80 -23.38
N LEU A 100 -11.09 -17.70 -23.06
CA LEU A 100 -11.89 -16.97 -24.05
C LEU A 100 -11.08 -16.55 -25.30
N PHE A 101 -9.86 -16.05 -25.12
CA PHE A 101 -9.01 -15.59 -26.22
C PHE A 101 -8.42 -16.71 -27.06
N TYR A 102 -8.45 -17.94 -26.58
CA TYR A 102 -7.99 -19.15 -27.28
C TYR A 102 -9.13 -20.07 -27.73
N GLY A 103 -10.34 -19.48 -27.84
CA GLY A 103 -11.51 -20.18 -28.42
C GLY A 103 -12.23 -21.12 -27.45
N GLY A 104 -12.00 -21.01 -26.13
CA GLY A 104 -12.67 -21.82 -25.11
C GLY A 104 -14.08 -21.35 -24.74
N GLY A 105 -14.54 -20.22 -25.27
CA GLY A 105 -15.85 -19.64 -24.94
C GLY A 105 -15.91 -19.10 -23.51
N PHE A 106 -17.14 -18.81 -23.04
CA PHE A 106 -17.37 -18.18 -21.74
C PHE A 106 -17.46 -19.14 -20.56
N GLY A 107 -17.41 -20.45 -20.79
CA GLY A 107 -17.62 -21.46 -19.74
C GLY A 107 -16.56 -21.36 -18.63
N LEU A 108 -15.28 -21.40 -19.00
CA LEU A 108 -14.17 -21.28 -18.04
C LEU A 108 -14.18 -19.92 -17.33
N LEU A 109 -14.39 -18.83 -18.08
CA LEU A 109 -14.47 -17.48 -17.50
C LEU A 109 -15.63 -17.37 -16.49
N GLY A 110 -16.79 -17.94 -16.81
CA GLY A 110 -17.94 -17.95 -15.89
C GLY A 110 -17.63 -18.71 -14.60
N THR A 111 -16.92 -19.84 -14.69
CA THR A 111 -16.48 -20.61 -13.51
C THR A 111 -15.52 -19.79 -12.66
N GLN A 112 -14.55 -19.09 -13.26
CA GLN A 112 -13.61 -18.26 -12.53
C GLN A 112 -14.30 -17.07 -11.84
N LEU A 113 -15.25 -16.41 -12.50
CA LEU A 113 -16.04 -15.34 -11.91
C LEU A 113 -16.88 -15.83 -10.72
N LEU A 114 -17.51 -17.01 -10.84
CA LEU A 114 -18.22 -17.62 -9.72
C LEU A 114 -17.28 -17.91 -8.55
N GLY A 115 -16.09 -18.43 -8.82
CA GLY A 115 -15.05 -18.67 -7.82
C GLY A 115 -14.66 -17.38 -7.09
N VAL A 116 -14.38 -16.31 -7.82
CA VAL A 116 -14.05 -15.00 -7.25
C VAL A 116 -15.15 -14.51 -6.32
N VAL A 117 -16.41 -14.51 -6.78
CA VAL A 117 -17.55 -14.05 -5.94
C VAL A 117 -17.70 -14.90 -4.69
N THR A 118 -17.56 -16.22 -4.81
CA THR A 118 -17.68 -17.13 -3.67
C THR A 118 -16.59 -16.87 -2.62
N VAL A 119 -15.34 -16.74 -3.05
CA VAL A 119 -14.21 -16.47 -2.15
C VAL A 119 -14.34 -15.09 -1.50
N LEU A 120 -14.72 -14.08 -2.28
CA LEU A 120 -14.94 -12.73 -1.72
C LEU A 120 -16.04 -12.74 -0.66
N ALA A 121 -17.19 -13.34 -0.95
CA ALA A 121 -18.29 -13.43 0.01
C ALA A 121 -17.88 -14.16 1.28
N TRP A 122 -17.22 -15.32 1.14
CA TRP A 122 -16.71 -16.08 2.27
C TRP A 122 -15.73 -15.27 3.11
N THR A 123 -14.74 -14.63 2.48
CA THR A 123 -13.71 -13.86 3.17
C THR A 123 -14.31 -12.65 3.89
N VAL A 124 -15.18 -11.89 3.25
CA VAL A 124 -15.82 -10.72 3.88
C VAL A 124 -16.63 -11.13 5.12
N VAL A 125 -17.43 -12.19 5.02
CA VAL A 125 -18.25 -12.66 6.16
C VAL A 125 -17.36 -13.16 7.29
N THR A 126 -16.42 -14.06 7.00
CA THR A 126 -15.59 -14.69 8.04
C THR A 126 -14.66 -13.67 8.70
N MET A 127 -14.01 -12.80 7.93
CA MET A 127 -13.09 -11.80 8.48
C MET A 127 -13.83 -10.72 9.26
N THR A 128 -15.03 -10.33 8.83
CA THR A 128 -15.85 -9.39 9.62
C THR A 128 -16.19 -9.97 10.98
N ILE A 129 -16.55 -11.24 11.05
CA ILE A 129 -16.84 -11.91 12.32
C ILE A 129 -15.58 -11.97 13.19
N ILE A 130 -14.46 -12.42 12.61
CA ILE A 130 -13.18 -12.57 13.34
C ILE A 130 -12.73 -11.21 13.91
N PHE A 131 -12.68 -10.17 13.08
CA PHE A 131 -12.26 -8.84 13.53
C PHE A 131 -13.20 -8.25 14.59
N LYS A 132 -14.51 -8.46 14.46
CA LYS A 132 -15.43 -8.04 15.51
C LYS A 132 -15.23 -8.77 16.84
N VAL A 133 -14.94 -10.05 16.80
CA VAL A 133 -14.64 -10.84 18.01
C VAL A 133 -13.35 -10.34 18.66
N ILE A 134 -12.29 -10.10 17.86
CA ILE A 134 -11.01 -9.57 18.36
C ILE A 134 -11.22 -8.18 18.98
N ASP A 135 -11.92 -7.30 18.28
CA ASP A 135 -12.21 -5.94 18.76
C ASP A 135 -12.97 -5.93 20.10
N MET A 136 -13.92 -6.83 20.25
CA MET A 136 -14.72 -6.97 21.49
C MET A 136 -13.94 -7.60 22.66
N THR A 137 -12.86 -8.33 22.40
CA THR A 137 -12.12 -9.10 23.43
C THR A 137 -10.78 -8.47 23.79
N ILE A 138 -9.95 -8.18 22.82
CA ILE A 138 -8.58 -7.72 22.99
C ILE A 138 -8.42 -6.26 22.55
N GLY A 139 -9.26 -5.80 21.62
CA GLY A 139 -9.13 -4.55 20.90
C GLY A 139 -8.30 -4.74 19.61
N LEU A 140 -8.58 -3.92 18.60
CA LEU A 140 -7.88 -3.93 17.31
C LEU A 140 -6.91 -2.77 17.15
N ARG A 141 -7.04 -1.73 17.97
CA ARG A 141 -6.22 -0.53 17.85
C ARG A 141 -5.53 -0.22 19.18
N VAL A 142 -4.32 0.23 19.06
CA VAL A 142 -3.56 0.83 20.16
C VAL A 142 -4.11 2.21 20.49
N SER A 143 -3.68 2.79 21.62
CA SER A 143 -4.08 4.15 21.99
C SER A 143 -3.54 5.17 20.98
N GLU A 144 -4.18 6.33 20.87
CA GLU A 144 -3.75 7.42 19.98
C GLU A 144 -2.32 7.88 20.31
N GLU A 145 -1.94 7.89 21.58
CA GLU A 145 -0.57 8.18 22.02
C GLU A 145 0.45 7.18 21.46
N GLU A 146 0.12 5.89 21.52
CA GLU A 146 1.01 4.83 20.98
C GLU A 146 1.12 4.89 19.46
N GLU A 147 0.04 5.23 18.78
CA GLU A 147 0.02 5.41 17.32
C GLU A 147 0.94 6.58 16.88
N ILE A 148 0.97 7.67 17.68
CA ILE A 148 1.83 8.83 17.41
C ILE A 148 3.30 8.57 17.72
N VAL A 149 3.59 7.94 18.86
CA VAL A 149 4.97 7.64 19.29
C VAL A 149 5.58 6.50 18.48
N GLY A 150 4.74 5.58 17.96
CA GLY A 150 5.15 4.37 17.27
C GLY A 150 5.19 3.15 18.20
N LEU A 151 4.99 1.98 17.60
CA LEU A 151 4.82 0.72 18.33
C LEU A 151 6.15 0.05 18.73
N ASP A 152 7.27 0.47 18.14
CA ASP A 152 8.55 -0.19 18.28
C ASP A 152 9.03 -0.28 19.75
N SER A 153 8.86 0.81 20.51
CA SER A 153 9.32 0.86 21.89
C SER A 153 8.43 0.07 22.85
N LYS A 154 7.10 0.11 22.64
CA LYS A 154 6.15 -0.50 23.57
C LYS A 154 5.89 -1.98 23.28
N GLU A 155 5.78 -2.35 22.02
CA GLU A 155 5.47 -3.73 21.64
C GLU A 155 6.71 -4.58 21.40
N HIS A 156 7.78 -3.99 20.88
CA HIS A 156 8.98 -4.73 20.49
C HIS A 156 10.21 -4.42 21.38
N GLY A 157 10.10 -3.47 22.31
CA GLY A 157 11.22 -3.08 23.17
C GLY A 157 12.40 -2.45 22.40
N LEU A 158 12.18 -1.98 21.18
CA LEU A 158 13.16 -1.34 20.34
C LEU A 158 13.16 0.17 20.60
N ALA A 159 14.33 0.77 20.74
CA ALA A 159 14.42 2.23 20.93
C ALA A 159 13.89 2.99 19.72
N SER A 160 14.15 2.50 18.50
CA SER A 160 13.53 2.89 17.24
C SER A 160 14.00 1.92 16.16
N ALA A 161 13.11 1.47 15.27
CA ALA A 161 13.51 0.71 14.08
C ALA A 161 14.17 1.62 13.02
N TYR A 162 13.92 2.92 13.10
CA TYR A 162 14.44 3.94 12.20
C TYR A 162 15.15 5.03 13.00
N ALA A 163 16.38 4.77 13.45
CA ALA A 163 17.19 5.77 14.12
C ALA A 163 17.29 7.05 13.26
N GLY A 164 16.92 8.20 13.83
CA GLY A 164 16.86 9.49 13.13
C GLY A 164 15.52 9.83 12.46
N PHE A 165 14.50 9.00 12.64
CA PHE A 165 13.14 9.26 12.11
C PHE A 165 12.06 9.38 13.20
N SER A 166 12.41 9.29 14.48
CA SER A 166 11.44 9.54 15.54
C SER A 166 11.14 11.04 15.65
N ILE A 167 9.88 11.38 15.88
CA ILE A 167 9.47 12.78 16.14
C ILE A 167 10.20 13.34 17.37
N MET A 168 10.58 12.47 18.32
CA MET A 168 11.35 12.80 19.50
C MET A 168 12.78 13.24 19.16
N ASP A 169 13.46 12.58 18.21
CA ASP A 169 14.81 12.98 17.78
C ASP A 169 14.81 14.37 17.12
N ILE A 170 13.73 14.71 16.41
CA ILE A 170 13.57 16.06 15.82
C ILE A 170 13.39 17.11 16.93
N THR A 171 12.70 16.78 18.01
CA THR A 171 12.46 17.71 19.12
C THR A 171 13.71 17.88 19.99
N GLU A 172 14.48 16.82 20.26
CA GLU A 172 15.76 16.91 20.97
C GLU A 172 16.83 17.60 20.13
N GLY A 173 16.88 17.37 18.81
CA GLY A 173 17.77 18.10 17.91
C GLY A 173 17.45 19.60 17.85
N ALA A 174 16.19 19.98 17.90
CA ALA A 174 15.77 21.39 17.92
C ALA A 174 16.06 22.08 19.27
N MET A 175 16.17 21.33 20.36
CA MET A 175 16.53 21.88 21.68
C MET A 175 18.06 22.03 21.88
N ASN A 176 18.87 21.37 21.09
CA ASN A 176 20.35 21.44 21.17
C ASN A 176 20.98 22.38 20.14
N GLU A 177 20.28 23.37 19.62
CA GLU A 177 20.80 24.36 18.65
C GLU A 177 21.97 25.24 19.15
N ASN A 178 22.58 24.92 20.31
CA ASN A 178 23.79 25.61 20.79
C ASN A 178 25.10 24.86 20.57
N GLU A 179 25.10 23.70 19.93
CA GLU A 179 26.33 23.01 19.54
C GLU A 179 26.38 22.86 18.01
N ASN A 180 27.34 23.61 17.42
CA ASN A 180 27.78 23.55 16.02
C ASN A 180 28.02 22.10 15.57
N THR A 181 27.01 21.41 15.07
CA THR A 181 27.16 20.25 14.23
C THR A 181 26.53 20.55 12.87
N ASP A 182 27.43 20.69 11.91
CA ASP A 182 27.15 20.77 10.46
C ASP A 182 26.51 19.45 9.98
N LEU A 183 25.28 19.22 10.42
CA LEU A 183 24.42 18.17 9.86
C LEU A 183 23.89 18.75 8.54
N GLY A 184 24.51 18.30 7.44
CA GLY A 184 24.12 18.65 6.10
C GLY A 184 22.59 18.54 5.95
N VAL A 185 21.93 19.67 5.94
CA VAL A 185 20.50 19.81 5.64
C VAL A 185 20.33 19.28 4.23
N ALA A 186 19.85 18.05 4.12
CA ALA A 186 19.45 17.52 2.82
C ALA A 186 18.45 18.50 2.23
N ASP A 187 18.75 18.97 1.04
CA ASP A 187 18.00 20.00 0.32
C ASP A 187 16.50 19.64 0.33
N TYR A 188 15.73 20.35 1.15
CA TYR A 188 14.31 20.10 1.39
C TYR A 188 13.49 20.15 0.10
N ASP A 189 13.96 20.90 -0.89
CA ASP A 189 13.34 21.01 -2.20
C ASP A 189 13.55 19.76 -3.08
N ALA A 190 14.56 18.94 -2.77
CA ALA A 190 14.80 17.68 -3.47
C ALA A 190 14.03 16.48 -2.88
N ALA A 191 13.41 16.64 -1.70
CA ALA A 191 12.67 15.57 -1.04
C ALA A 191 11.37 15.23 -1.80
N SER A 192 11.03 13.93 -1.84
CA SER A 192 9.76 13.46 -2.41
C SER A 192 8.55 14.02 -1.63
N PRO A 193 7.35 14.10 -2.23
CA PRO A 193 6.14 14.55 -1.53
C PRO A 193 5.84 13.75 -0.25
N ILE A 194 6.21 12.47 -0.21
CA ILE A 194 6.06 11.60 0.97
C ILE A 194 7.06 12.00 2.06
N GLN A 195 8.32 12.30 1.70
CA GLN A 195 9.32 12.79 2.64
C GLN A 195 8.97 14.18 3.18
N ARG A 196 8.37 15.04 2.35
CA ARG A 196 7.86 16.36 2.80
C ARG A 196 6.67 16.24 3.76
N ALA A 197 5.80 15.26 3.58
CA ALA A 197 4.67 15.03 4.49
C ALA A 197 5.12 14.49 5.87
N ALA A 198 6.22 13.74 5.91
CA ALA A 198 6.82 13.23 7.15
C ALA A 198 7.68 14.30 7.89
N ALA A 199 8.13 15.36 7.20
CA ALA A 199 9.14 16.29 7.69
C ALA A 199 8.63 17.68 8.09
N VAL A 200 7.32 17.90 8.31
CA VAL A 200 6.82 19.22 8.71
C VAL A 200 6.44 19.23 10.20
N PRO A 201 7.33 19.64 11.10
CA PRO A 201 6.93 20.13 12.41
C PRO A 201 6.40 21.55 12.24
N VAL A 202 5.11 21.78 12.37
CA VAL A 202 4.58 23.12 12.58
C VAL A 202 4.73 23.43 14.06
N ALA A 203 5.72 24.24 14.41
CA ALA A 203 5.83 24.83 15.72
C ALA A 203 4.61 25.73 15.94
N GLY A 204 3.66 25.29 16.76
CA GLY A 204 2.55 26.11 17.24
C GLY A 204 3.05 27.18 18.23
N PRO A 205 2.21 28.16 18.57
CA PRO A 205 2.56 29.19 19.55
C PRO A 205 2.90 28.56 20.90
N VAL A 206 3.92 29.12 21.57
CA VAL A 206 4.34 28.72 22.92
C VAL A 206 3.22 28.99 23.91
N ASP A 207 2.85 28.00 24.70
CA ASP A 207 1.90 28.19 25.81
C ASP A 207 2.56 29.04 26.89
N ALA A 208 1.95 30.16 27.23
CA ALA A 208 2.51 31.14 28.16
C ALA A 208 2.64 30.61 29.59
N ASP A 209 1.88 29.58 29.96
CA ASP A 209 1.88 29.03 31.32
C ASP A 209 2.85 27.87 31.52
N THR A 210 3.21 27.12 30.47
CA THR A 210 4.05 25.92 30.61
C THR A 210 5.39 26.02 29.90
N GLY A 211 5.59 27.03 29.06
CA GLY A 211 6.81 27.20 28.23
C GLY A 211 6.99 26.12 27.16
N MET A 212 6.00 25.22 26.96
CA MET A 212 6.07 24.16 25.95
C MET A 212 5.36 24.58 24.66
N HIS A 213 5.95 24.22 23.53
CA HIS A 213 5.28 24.38 22.25
C HIS A 213 4.13 23.39 22.09
N LYS A 214 2.93 23.89 21.80
CA LYS A 214 1.85 23.02 21.34
C LYS A 214 2.19 22.51 19.95
N VAL A 215 2.60 21.26 19.85
CA VAL A 215 2.79 20.59 18.56
C VAL A 215 1.41 20.25 18.01
N VAL A 216 0.94 21.02 17.05
CA VAL A 216 -0.28 20.68 16.31
C VAL A 216 0.13 19.80 15.14
N ILE A 217 -0.12 18.49 15.23
CA ILE A 217 0.12 17.54 14.15
C ILE A 217 -0.97 17.75 13.10
N ILE A 218 -0.70 18.54 12.06
CA ILE A 218 -1.56 18.68 10.87
C ILE A 218 -1.14 17.63 9.81
N ALA A 219 -0.83 16.43 10.21
CA ALA A 219 -0.49 15.37 9.26
C ALA A 219 -1.69 14.87 8.44
N LYS A 220 -2.90 15.06 8.92
CA LYS A 220 -4.12 14.49 8.33
C LYS A 220 -4.82 15.36 7.28
N LEU A 221 -4.56 16.65 7.23
CA LEU A 221 -5.29 17.57 6.34
C LEU A 221 -4.57 17.94 5.04
N SER A 222 -3.25 17.81 4.99
CA SER A 222 -2.46 18.27 3.83
C SER A 222 -2.52 17.31 2.62
N LYS A 223 -2.86 16.03 2.81
CA LYS A 223 -2.89 15.05 1.71
C LYS A 223 -4.14 15.20 0.82
N TYR A 224 -5.24 15.71 1.37
CA TYR A 224 -6.52 15.80 0.68
C TYR A 224 -6.83 17.19 0.06
N ASP A 225 -6.25 18.27 0.57
CA ASP A 225 -6.57 19.63 0.09
C ASP A 225 -5.76 20.09 -1.15
N ARG A 226 -4.78 19.33 -1.62
CA ARG A 226 -3.94 19.70 -2.78
C ARG A 226 -4.38 19.08 -4.11
N LEU A 227 -5.54 18.45 -4.16
CA LEU A 227 -6.11 17.86 -5.37
C LEU A 227 -7.41 18.52 -5.82
N LYS A 228 -7.66 19.75 -5.34
CA LYS A 228 -8.71 20.62 -5.93
C LYS A 228 -8.10 21.66 -6.85
#